data_d76bf7c5dfc86960041a145c5434c529
#
_entry.id   d76bf7c5dfc86960041a145c5434c529
#
_cell.length_a   1.000
_cell.length_b   1.000
_cell.length_c   1.000
_cell.angle_alpha   90.00
_cell.angle_beta   90.00
_cell.angle_gamma   90.00
#
_symmetry.space_group_name_H-M   'P 1'
#
loop_
_entity.id
_entity.type
_entity.pdbx_description
1 polymer ?
#
loop_
_entity_poly.entity_id
_entity_poly.type
_entity_poly.pdbx_seq_one_letter_code
_entity_poly.pdbx_strand_id
1 'polypeptide(L)'
;MTQTPTVPTVTFKKLNHSDKLFNEIAASEGFKAEPYLDSAGIPTIGKGTTFYEDGRAVTLQDAPITEDRANQLLKFYVGTVEEKLRNAYPKMQDMNPNEIDAIMSFTYNVGANFVDAPSGFETMQKGLKTGDKKVISNAFKLYNKHENPENPAGPLIESEGLTIRRTNEKNLFNTPYVIDKPKSKYDEFMTDEN
;
A
#
# COMPACT_ATOMS: atom_id res chain seq x y z
N MET A 1 0.97 -28.67 38.58
CA MET A 1 1.72 -27.79 37.65
C MET A 1 0.98 -27.81 36.34
N THR A 2 0.18 -26.78 36.09
CA THR A 2 -0.60 -26.61 34.86
C THR A 2 0.30 -25.94 33.82
N GLN A 3 0.68 -26.68 32.78
CA GLN A 3 1.38 -26.11 31.63
C GLN A 3 0.42 -25.17 30.89
N THR A 4 0.77 -23.90 30.83
CA THR A 4 0.10 -22.93 29.94
C THR A 4 0.36 -23.36 28.49
N PRO A 5 -0.69 -23.50 27.65
CA PRO A 5 -0.47 -23.86 26.26
C PRO A 5 0.30 -22.73 25.55
N THR A 6 1.49 -23.06 25.06
CA THR A 6 2.26 -22.18 24.17
C THR A 6 1.52 -22.07 22.85
N VAL A 7 0.93 -20.90 22.58
CA VAL A 7 0.40 -20.57 21.25
C VAL A 7 1.58 -20.58 20.28
N PRO A 8 1.56 -21.35 19.20
CA PRO A 8 2.63 -21.32 18.22
C PRO A 8 2.71 -19.93 17.61
N THR A 9 3.84 -19.27 17.78
CA THR A 9 4.15 -18.01 17.11
C THR A 9 4.32 -18.32 15.62
N VAL A 10 3.25 -18.08 14.84
CA VAL A 10 3.34 -18.18 13.38
C VAL A 10 4.17 -16.97 12.92
N THR A 11 5.43 -17.20 12.61
CA THR A 11 6.31 -16.18 12.03
C THR A 11 5.91 -16.02 10.56
N PHE A 12 5.07 -15.06 10.27
CA PHE A 12 4.71 -14.72 8.91
C PHE A 12 5.90 -14.09 8.19
N LYS A 13 6.26 -14.64 7.03
CA LYS A 13 7.32 -14.05 6.18
C LYS A 13 6.79 -12.73 5.61
N LYS A 14 7.45 -11.61 5.94
CA LYS A 14 7.14 -10.27 5.43
C LYS A 14 7.16 -10.26 3.89
N LEU A 15 6.30 -9.46 3.25
CA LEU A 15 6.41 -9.21 1.81
C LEU A 15 7.73 -8.49 1.51
N ASN A 16 8.28 -8.73 0.34
CA ASN A 16 9.56 -8.17 -0.09
C ASN A 16 9.38 -6.77 -0.69
N HIS A 17 8.80 -5.83 0.09
CA HIS A 17 8.70 -4.43 -0.33
C HIS A 17 10.02 -3.69 -0.14
N SER A 18 10.22 -2.57 -0.87
CA SER A 18 11.43 -1.75 -0.73
C SER A 18 11.38 -0.86 0.53
N ASP A 19 12.55 -0.41 0.97
CA ASP A 19 12.66 0.56 2.07
C ASP A 19 12.09 1.95 1.68
N LYS A 20 11.87 2.19 0.38
CA LYS A 20 11.34 3.45 -0.16
C LYS A 20 9.82 3.54 -0.06
N LEU A 21 9.11 2.41 -0.08
CA LEU A 21 7.64 2.36 -0.11
C LEU A 21 7.00 3.28 0.92
N PHE A 22 7.44 3.18 2.17
CA PHE A 22 6.90 4.01 3.25
C PHE A 22 7.08 5.51 2.98
N ASN A 23 8.27 5.91 2.53
CA ASN A 23 8.58 7.32 2.25
C ASN A 23 7.76 7.86 1.07
N GLU A 24 7.54 7.05 0.04
CA GLU A 24 6.73 7.40 -1.13
C GLU A 24 5.26 7.58 -0.76
N ILE A 25 4.70 6.67 0.04
CA ILE A 25 3.33 6.81 0.57
C ILE A 25 3.26 8.06 1.46
N ALA A 26 4.18 8.23 2.41
CA ALA A 26 4.20 9.36 3.34
C ALA A 26 4.30 10.72 2.63
N ALA A 27 5.04 10.79 1.52
CA ALA A 27 5.19 11.99 0.71
C ALA A 27 3.93 12.34 -0.10
N SER A 28 3.14 11.31 -0.48
CA SER A 28 1.92 11.51 -1.28
C SER A 28 0.70 11.97 -0.46
N GLU A 29 0.69 11.75 0.87
CA GLU A 29 -0.52 11.93 1.69
C GLU A 29 -0.62 13.32 2.36
N GLY A 30 0.47 14.08 2.40
CA GLY A 30 0.51 15.33 3.17
C GLY A 30 0.39 15.06 4.68
N PHE A 31 0.39 16.15 5.50
CA PHE A 31 0.26 16.04 6.95
C PHE A 31 -0.71 17.09 7.50
N LYS A 32 -1.67 16.65 8.33
CA LYS A 32 -2.55 17.53 9.12
C LYS A 32 -2.46 17.13 10.59
N ALA A 33 -1.99 18.07 11.42
CA ALA A 33 -1.83 17.83 12.85
C ALA A 33 -3.17 17.61 13.56
N GLU A 34 -4.19 18.40 13.20
CA GLU A 34 -5.51 18.37 13.80
C GLU A 34 -6.45 17.42 13.07
N PRO A 35 -7.42 16.80 13.77
CA PRO A 35 -8.47 16.02 13.13
C PRO A 35 -9.30 16.86 12.16
N TYR A 36 -9.69 16.24 11.05
CA TYR A 36 -10.53 16.85 10.03
C TYR A 36 -11.49 15.83 9.42
N LEU A 37 -12.48 16.28 8.68
CA LEU A 37 -13.30 15.40 7.85
C LEU A 37 -12.60 15.25 6.47
N ASP A 38 -12.43 14.00 6.04
CA ASP A 38 -11.98 13.73 4.67
C ASP A 38 -13.10 13.99 3.63
N SER A 39 -12.86 13.71 2.38
CA SER A 39 -13.84 13.91 1.28
C SER A 39 -15.09 13.03 1.42
N ALA A 40 -15.01 11.94 2.19
CA ALA A 40 -16.13 11.05 2.50
C ALA A 40 -16.83 11.41 3.82
N GLY A 41 -16.40 12.50 4.51
CA GLY A 41 -16.96 12.92 5.79
C GLY A 41 -16.47 12.07 6.96
N ILE A 42 -15.38 11.33 6.82
CA ILE A 42 -14.82 10.47 7.88
C ILE A 42 -13.80 11.25 8.69
N PRO A 43 -13.88 11.25 10.05
CA PRO A 43 -12.86 11.87 10.89
C PRO A 43 -11.49 11.23 10.64
N THR A 44 -10.52 12.06 10.31
CA THR A 44 -9.19 11.67 9.84
C THR A 44 -8.15 12.55 10.51
N ILE A 45 -6.95 12.04 10.78
CA ILE A 45 -5.83 12.78 11.36
C ILE A 45 -4.50 12.39 10.72
N GLY A 46 -3.49 13.24 10.80
CA GLY A 46 -2.13 12.94 10.37
C GLY A 46 -2.00 12.78 8.86
N LYS A 47 -1.65 11.61 8.41
CA LYS A 47 -1.45 11.23 7.01
C LYS A 47 -2.55 10.24 6.56
N GLY A 48 -3.81 10.61 6.74
CA GLY A 48 -4.95 9.77 6.31
C GLY A 48 -5.40 8.73 7.34
N THR A 49 -4.99 8.84 8.60
CA THR A 49 -5.39 7.90 9.66
C THR A 49 -6.83 8.11 10.08
N THR A 50 -7.64 7.05 10.05
CA THR A 50 -9.06 7.04 10.50
C THR A 50 -9.26 6.21 11.76
N PHE A 51 -8.30 5.39 12.17
CA PHE A 51 -8.31 4.61 13.43
C PHE A 51 -6.87 4.45 13.97
N TYR A 52 -6.77 4.33 15.28
CA TYR A 52 -5.52 4.11 16.02
C TYR A 52 -5.16 2.63 16.10
N GLU A 53 -3.96 2.32 16.62
CA GLU A 53 -3.44 0.95 16.76
C GLU A 53 -4.28 0.05 17.69
N ASP A 54 -5.02 0.65 18.63
CA ASP A 54 -5.94 -0.03 19.53
C ASP A 54 -7.34 -0.30 18.93
N GLY A 55 -7.52 0.09 17.66
CA GLY A 55 -8.80 -0.04 16.94
C GLY A 55 -9.80 1.09 17.21
N ARG A 56 -9.48 2.06 18.04
CA ARG A 56 -10.33 3.23 18.29
C ARG A 56 -10.38 4.13 17.06
N ALA A 57 -11.58 4.50 16.63
CA ALA A 57 -11.75 5.45 15.53
C ALA A 57 -11.24 6.86 15.93
N VAL A 58 -10.71 7.59 14.96
CA VAL A 58 -10.41 9.01 15.09
C VAL A 58 -11.71 9.79 15.28
N THR A 59 -11.68 10.82 16.12
CA THR A 59 -12.79 11.75 16.33
C THR A 59 -12.31 13.19 16.13
N LEU A 60 -13.23 14.11 15.84
CA LEU A 60 -12.91 15.53 15.70
C LEU A 60 -12.50 16.20 17.02
N GLN A 61 -12.66 15.51 18.15
CA GLN A 61 -12.27 15.97 19.49
C GLN A 61 -10.88 15.44 19.91
N ASP A 62 -10.23 14.62 19.09
CA ASP A 62 -8.90 14.13 19.40
C ASP A 62 -7.88 15.28 19.40
N ALA A 63 -6.89 15.18 20.28
CA ALA A 63 -5.82 16.17 20.34
C ALA A 63 -4.95 16.15 19.08
N PRO A 64 -4.37 17.29 18.69
CA PRO A 64 -3.40 17.34 17.59
C PRO A 64 -2.23 16.37 17.81
N ILE A 65 -1.70 15.82 16.73
CA ILE A 65 -0.54 14.92 16.76
C ILE A 65 0.67 15.54 16.05
N THR A 66 1.86 15.07 16.41
CA THR A 66 3.09 15.42 15.70
C THR A 66 3.22 14.64 14.37
N GLU A 67 4.06 15.12 13.47
CA GLU A 67 4.34 14.40 12.22
C GLU A 67 5.00 13.04 12.49
N ASP A 68 5.86 12.93 13.51
CA ASP A 68 6.43 11.64 13.93
C ASP A 68 5.35 10.66 14.36
N ARG A 69 4.35 11.14 15.10
CA ARG A 69 3.21 10.31 15.48
C ARG A 69 2.38 9.89 14.27
N ALA A 70 2.15 10.79 13.33
CA ALA A 70 1.48 10.47 12.07
C ALA A 70 2.25 9.42 11.26
N ASN A 71 3.58 9.50 11.23
CA ASN A 71 4.43 8.50 10.58
C ASN A 71 4.36 7.12 11.27
N GLN A 72 4.25 7.07 12.59
CA GLN A 72 4.03 5.82 13.33
C GLN A 72 2.68 5.18 12.97
N LEU A 73 1.62 5.97 12.95
CA LEU A 73 0.27 5.52 12.56
C LEU A 73 0.24 5.03 11.11
N LEU A 74 0.91 5.74 10.21
CA LEU A 74 1.04 5.31 8.82
C LEU A 74 1.77 3.97 8.70
N LYS A 75 2.88 3.78 9.43
CA LYS A 75 3.62 2.50 9.47
C LYS A 75 2.75 1.36 9.97
N PHE A 76 1.98 1.61 11.02
CA PHE A 76 1.03 0.62 11.54
C PHE A 76 -0.01 0.25 10.48
N TYR A 77 -0.62 1.23 9.83
CA TYR A 77 -1.62 0.97 8.79
C TYR A 77 -1.02 0.23 7.58
N VAL A 78 0.14 0.63 7.09
CA VAL A 78 0.85 -0.08 6.00
C VAL A 78 1.13 -1.54 6.39
N GLY A 79 1.50 -1.79 7.65
CA GLY A 79 1.69 -3.15 8.18
C GLY A 79 0.40 -3.98 8.17
N THR A 80 -0.74 -3.39 8.54
CA THR A 80 -2.03 -4.08 8.49
C THR A 80 -2.47 -4.40 7.05
N VAL A 81 -2.23 -3.47 6.13
CA VAL A 81 -2.47 -3.67 4.69
C VAL A 81 -1.60 -4.82 4.15
N GLU A 82 -0.31 -4.82 4.47
CA GLU A 82 0.62 -5.89 4.08
C GLU A 82 0.14 -7.26 4.58
N GLU A 83 -0.24 -7.34 5.85
CA GLU A 83 -0.74 -8.58 6.45
C GLU A 83 -2.00 -9.09 5.74
N LYS A 84 -2.95 -8.20 5.48
CA LYS A 84 -4.20 -8.54 4.78
C LYS A 84 -3.93 -9.07 3.36
N LEU A 85 -3.08 -8.38 2.59
CA LEU A 85 -2.69 -8.80 1.24
C LEU A 85 -1.97 -10.16 1.25
N ARG A 86 -1.00 -10.34 2.14
CA ARG A 86 -0.24 -11.58 2.25
C ARG A 86 -1.13 -12.78 2.57
N ASN A 87 -2.10 -12.59 3.47
CA ASN A 87 -3.03 -13.65 3.87
C ASN A 87 -4.00 -14.01 2.74
N ALA A 88 -4.49 -13.00 2.00
CA ALA A 88 -5.43 -13.20 0.90
C ALA A 88 -4.76 -13.70 -0.40
N TYR A 89 -3.51 -13.29 -0.65
CA TYR A 89 -2.81 -13.55 -1.91
C TYR A 89 -1.39 -14.11 -1.70
N PRO A 90 -1.27 -15.41 -1.32
CA PRO A 90 0.04 -16.01 -1.04
C PRO A 90 1.05 -15.92 -2.21
N LYS A 91 0.57 -15.82 -3.46
CA LYS A 91 1.41 -15.65 -4.66
C LYS A 91 2.21 -14.34 -4.68
N MET A 92 1.84 -13.36 -3.86
CA MET A 92 2.63 -12.13 -3.72
C MET A 92 4.02 -12.37 -3.12
N GLN A 93 4.26 -13.47 -2.42
CA GLN A 93 5.58 -13.82 -1.92
C GLN A 93 6.62 -14.13 -3.01
N ASP A 94 6.17 -14.41 -4.23
CA ASP A 94 7.01 -14.68 -5.39
C ASP A 94 7.29 -13.40 -6.21
N MET A 95 6.81 -12.24 -5.74
CA MET A 95 6.96 -10.96 -6.41
C MET A 95 8.22 -10.22 -5.95
N ASN A 96 8.78 -9.42 -6.84
CA ASN A 96 9.92 -8.55 -6.52
C ASN A 96 9.48 -7.26 -5.80
N PRO A 97 10.42 -6.51 -5.18
CA PRO A 97 10.09 -5.28 -4.46
C PRO A 97 9.26 -4.27 -5.24
N ASN A 98 9.59 -4.00 -6.51
CA ASN A 98 8.85 -3.03 -7.32
C ASN A 98 7.39 -3.46 -7.56
N GLU A 99 7.16 -4.76 -7.74
CA GLU A 99 5.82 -5.33 -7.89
C GLU A 99 5.01 -5.21 -6.59
N ILE A 100 5.64 -5.50 -5.45
CA ILE A 100 5.01 -5.35 -4.13
C ILE A 100 4.71 -3.88 -3.84
N ASP A 101 5.66 -2.97 -4.06
CA ASP A 101 5.49 -1.54 -3.81
C ASP A 101 4.33 -0.96 -4.62
N ALA A 102 4.22 -1.32 -5.90
CA ALA A 102 3.13 -0.87 -6.75
C ALA A 102 1.75 -1.35 -6.23
N ILE A 103 1.65 -2.63 -5.81
CA ILE A 103 0.41 -3.18 -5.24
C ILE A 103 0.09 -2.53 -3.89
N MET A 104 1.08 -2.30 -3.05
CA MET A 104 0.91 -1.63 -1.75
C MET A 104 0.44 -0.19 -1.93
N SER A 105 1.04 0.59 -2.87
CA SER A 105 0.61 1.95 -3.22
C SER A 105 -0.84 1.97 -3.70
N PHE A 106 -1.19 1.04 -4.59
CA PHE A 106 -2.56 0.86 -5.07
C PHE A 106 -3.52 0.59 -3.90
N THR A 107 -3.19 -0.40 -3.07
CA THR A 107 -4.02 -0.82 -1.95
C THR A 107 -4.21 0.29 -0.93
N TYR A 108 -3.16 1.07 -0.66
CA TYR A 108 -3.23 2.22 0.22
C TYR A 108 -4.24 3.25 -0.28
N ASN A 109 -4.23 3.55 -1.58
CA ASN A 109 -5.11 4.54 -2.19
C ASN A 109 -6.58 4.09 -2.29
N VAL A 110 -6.85 2.85 -2.72
CA VAL A 110 -8.23 2.36 -2.87
C VAL A 110 -8.82 1.82 -1.57
N GLY A 111 -7.99 1.67 -0.54
CA GLY A 111 -8.35 1.04 0.74
C GLY A 111 -8.22 -0.48 0.72
N ALA A 112 -7.78 -1.07 1.83
CA ALA A 112 -7.55 -2.51 1.95
C ALA A 112 -8.83 -3.37 1.85
N ASN A 113 -10.00 -2.75 1.88
CA ASN A 113 -11.28 -3.46 1.74
C ASN A 113 -11.50 -4.05 0.34
N PHE A 114 -10.77 -3.57 -0.69
CA PHE A 114 -10.86 -4.16 -2.02
C PHE A 114 -10.51 -5.65 -2.02
N VAL A 115 -9.69 -6.12 -1.09
CA VAL A 115 -9.27 -7.53 -0.96
C VAL A 115 -10.48 -8.47 -0.83
N ASP A 116 -11.49 -8.05 -0.06
CA ASP A 116 -12.71 -8.82 0.21
C ASP A 116 -13.94 -8.24 -0.51
N ALA A 117 -13.77 -7.20 -1.34
CA ALA A 117 -14.87 -6.57 -2.03
C ALA A 117 -15.58 -7.59 -2.96
N PRO A 118 -16.91 -7.68 -2.91
CA PRO A 118 -17.66 -8.63 -3.72
C PRO A 118 -17.70 -8.25 -5.20
N SER A 119 -17.41 -6.98 -5.52
CA SER A 119 -17.42 -6.45 -6.87
C SER A 119 -16.53 -5.21 -7.00
N GLY A 120 -16.23 -4.82 -8.23
CA GLY A 120 -15.48 -3.61 -8.56
C GLY A 120 -13.97 -3.79 -8.67
N PHE A 121 -13.43 -4.90 -8.15
CA PHE A 121 -11.98 -5.17 -8.15
C PHE A 121 -11.62 -6.55 -8.71
N GLU A 122 -12.52 -7.21 -9.41
CA GLU A 122 -12.41 -8.61 -9.83
C GLU A 122 -11.14 -8.88 -10.64
N THR A 123 -10.75 -7.95 -11.52
CA THR A 123 -9.55 -8.13 -12.35
C THR A 123 -8.28 -8.10 -11.51
N MET A 124 -8.16 -7.15 -10.59
CA MET A 124 -7.00 -7.07 -9.68
C MET A 124 -6.97 -8.27 -8.74
N GLN A 125 -8.08 -8.61 -8.10
CA GLN A 125 -8.21 -9.77 -7.21
C GLN A 125 -7.84 -11.08 -7.93
N LYS A 126 -8.34 -11.27 -9.18
CA LYS A 126 -8.01 -12.44 -10.01
C LYS A 126 -6.50 -12.51 -10.28
N GLY A 127 -5.91 -11.40 -10.71
CA GLY A 127 -4.47 -11.32 -10.98
C GLY A 127 -3.63 -11.67 -9.75
N LEU A 128 -3.95 -11.09 -8.59
CA LEU A 128 -3.25 -11.35 -7.33
C LEU A 128 -3.42 -12.80 -6.85
N LYS A 129 -4.61 -13.36 -6.98
CA LYS A 129 -4.91 -14.75 -6.60
C LYS A 129 -4.15 -15.76 -7.45
N THR A 130 -4.03 -15.51 -8.73
CA THR A 130 -3.35 -16.42 -9.67
C THR A 130 -1.84 -16.16 -9.78
N GLY A 131 -1.37 -14.97 -9.38
CA GLY A 131 0.01 -14.51 -9.61
C GLY A 131 0.26 -14.10 -11.07
N ASP A 132 -0.81 -13.87 -11.85
CA ASP A 132 -0.68 -13.45 -13.25
C ASP A 132 -0.30 -11.97 -13.35
N LYS A 133 1.01 -11.73 -13.51
CA LYS A 133 1.60 -10.38 -13.58
C LYS A 133 1.04 -9.54 -14.73
N LYS A 134 0.65 -10.15 -15.85
CA LYS A 134 0.06 -9.44 -16.99
C LYS A 134 -1.34 -8.94 -16.65
N VAL A 135 -2.14 -9.76 -15.97
CA VAL A 135 -3.47 -9.37 -15.49
C VAL A 135 -3.36 -8.26 -14.46
N ILE A 136 -2.45 -8.37 -13.47
CA ILE A 136 -2.22 -7.34 -12.44
C ILE A 136 -1.81 -6.02 -13.09
N SER A 137 -0.81 -6.05 -13.98
CA SER A 137 -0.30 -4.85 -14.67
C SER A 137 -1.38 -4.11 -15.45
N ASN A 138 -2.29 -4.85 -16.10
CA ASN A 138 -3.40 -4.24 -16.84
C ASN A 138 -4.53 -3.74 -15.95
N ALA A 139 -4.71 -4.37 -14.78
CA ALA A 139 -5.76 -4.01 -13.83
C ALA A 139 -5.59 -2.60 -13.27
N PHE A 140 -4.36 -2.12 -13.04
CA PHE A 140 -4.14 -0.77 -12.49
C PHE A 140 -4.98 0.29 -13.21
N LYS A 141 -5.00 0.30 -14.53
CA LYS A 141 -5.69 1.32 -15.33
C LYS A 141 -7.22 1.31 -15.22
N LEU A 142 -7.81 0.27 -14.62
CA LEU A 142 -9.27 0.15 -14.49
C LEU A 142 -9.83 1.00 -13.33
N TYR A 143 -8.97 1.51 -12.42
CA TYR A 143 -9.37 2.11 -11.15
C TYR A 143 -8.95 3.59 -11.09
N ASN A 144 -9.26 4.34 -12.15
CA ASN A 144 -8.94 5.76 -12.29
C ASN A 144 -10.16 6.69 -12.21
N LYS A 145 -11.30 6.18 -11.72
CA LYS A 145 -12.56 6.92 -11.65
C LYS A 145 -12.96 7.21 -10.21
N HIS A 146 -13.73 8.27 -10.03
CA HIS A 146 -14.34 8.68 -8.76
C HIS A 146 -15.77 9.13 -8.97
N GLU A 147 -16.51 9.34 -7.88
CA GLU A 147 -17.85 9.91 -7.93
C GLU A 147 -17.82 11.31 -8.52
N ASN A 148 -18.80 11.64 -9.36
CA ASN A 148 -18.96 12.98 -9.88
C ASN A 148 -19.54 13.90 -8.79
N PRO A 149 -18.79 14.91 -8.29
CA PRO A 149 -19.29 15.81 -7.25
C PRO A 149 -20.55 16.57 -7.64
N GLU A 150 -20.75 16.82 -8.94
CA GLU A 150 -21.94 17.52 -9.47
C GLU A 150 -23.14 16.58 -9.63
N ASN A 151 -22.91 15.28 -9.72
CA ASN A 151 -23.96 14.25 -9.83
C ASN A 151 -23.52 12.96 -9.12
N PRO A 152 -23.55 12.90 -7.78
CA PRO A 152 -23.07 11.73 -7.00
C PRO A 152 -23.82 10.42 -7.29
N ALA A 153 -25.08 10.51 -7.76
CA ALA A 153 -25.87 9.34 -8.16
C ALA A 153 -25.66 8.94 -9.64
N GLY A 154 -24.82 9.67 -10.36
CA GLY A 154 -24.52 9.43 -11.77
C GLY A 154 -23.37 8.45 -11.97
N PRO A 155 -22.94 8.27 -13.23
CA PRO A 155 -21.79 7.42 -13.51
C PRO A 155 -20.49 8.02 -12.96
N LEU A 156 -19.56 7.14 -12.58
CA LEU A 156 -18.21 7.54 -12.19
C LEU A 156 -17.49 8.25 -13.34
N ILE A 157 -16.76 9.32 -13.02
CA ILE A 157 -15.96 10.09 -13.98
C ILE A 157 -14.47 9.83 -13.80
N GLU A 158 -13.70 9.95 -14.87
CA GLU A 158 -12.24 9.79 -14.80
C GLU A 158 -11.60 10.96 -14.05
N SER A 159 -10.60 10.62 -13.21
CA SER A 159 -9.76 11.56 -12.52
C SER A 159 -8.38 11.59 -13.18
N GLU A 160 -7.91 12.77 -13.54
CA GLU A 160 -6.55 12.95 -14.06
C GLU A 160 -5.51 12.50 -13.00
N GLY A 161 -5.69 12.89 -11.74
CA GLY A 161 -4.81 12.50 -10.64
C GLY A 161 -4.76 10.98 -10.45
N LEU A 162 -5.92 10.29 -10.47
CA LEU A 162 -5.95 8.84 -10.37
C LEU A 162 -5.35 8.19 -11.62
N THR A 163 -5.54 8.75 -12.80
CA THR A 163 -4.95 8.23 -14.05
C THR A 163 -3.42 8.29 -14.01
N ILE A 164 -2.86 9.41 -13.54
CA ILE A 164 -1.41 9.56 -13.32
C ILE A 164 -0.92 8.55 -12.28
N ARG A 165 -1.59 8.44 -11.12
CA ARG A 165 -1.24 7.50 -10.06
C ARG A 165 -1.23 6.05 -10.56
N ARG A 166 -2.30 5.60 -11.22
CA ARG A 166 -2.40 4.24 -11.80
C ARG A 166 -1.33 3.97 -12.85
N THR A 167 -0.96 4.99 -13.62
CA THR A 167 0.11 4.89 -14.62
C THR A 167 1.47 4.70 -13.94
N ASN A 168 1.77 5.46 -12.89
CA ASN A 168 3.01 5.34 -12.12
C ASN A 168 3.11 3.98 -11.43
N GLU A 169 2.04 3.51 -10.79
CA GLU A 169 1.98 2.18 -10.17
C GLU A 169 2.19 1.06 -11.21
N LYS A 170 1.53 1.14 -12.37
CA LYS A 170 1.76 0.19 -13.46
C LYS A 170 3.21 0.21 -13.96
N ASN A 171 3.81 1.38 -14.11
CA ASN A 171 5.19 1.52 -14.57
C ASN A 171 6.15 0.92 -13.53
N LEU A 172 5.96 1.22 -12.25
CA LEU A 172 6.74 0.64 -11.16
C LEU A 172 6.62 -0.89 -11.15
N PHE A 173 5.41 -1.43 -11.26
CA PHE A 173 5.14 -2.86 -11.31
C PHE A 173 5.89 -3.56 -12.46
N ASN A 174 5.99 -2.92 -13.62
CA ASN A 174 6.68 -3.47 -14.80
C ASN A 174 8.17 -3.18 -14.85
N THR A 175 8.71 -2.36 -13.92
CA THR A 175 10.14 -2.04 -13.87
C THR A 175 10.90 -3.22 -13.30
N PRO A 176 11.90 -3.77 -14.03
CA PRO A 176 12.75 -4.83 -13.49
C PRO A 176 13.41 -4.39 -12.18
N TYR A 177 13.37 -5.25 -11.18
CA TYR A 177 14.09 -5.00 -9.94
C TYR A 177 15.55 -5.43 -10.08
N VAL A 178 16.45 -4.47 -9.97
CA VAL A 178 17.90 -4.71 -9.98
C VAL A 178 18.37 -4.79 -8.53
N ILE A 179 18.89 -5.94 -8.14
CA ILE A 179 19.58 -6.07 -6.86
C ILE A 179 20.95 -5.41 -7.05
N ASP A 180 21.16 -4.23 -6.47
CA ASP A 180 22.49 -3.67 -6.33
C ASP A 180 23.29 -4.62 -5.43
N LYS A 181 24.02 -5.56 -6.02
CA LYS A 181 25.01 -6.33 -5.29
C LYS A 181 26.04 -5.32 -4.79
N PRO A 182 26.35 -5.29 -3.48
CA PRO A 182 27.47 -4.50 -3.01
C PRO A 182 28.68 -4.93 -3.86
N LYS A 183 29.37 -3.95 -4.46
CA LYS A 183 30.59 -4.22 -5.24
C LYS A 183 31.48 -5.10 -4.36
N SER A 184 31.81 -6.29 -4.85
CA SER A 184 32.74 -7.14 -4.14
C SER A 184 34.08 -6.42 -4.13
N LYS A 185 34.89 -6.62 -3.09
CA LYS A 185 36.27 -6.09 -3.05
C LYS A 185 37.10 -6.48 -4.29
N TYR A 186 36.67 -7.48 -5.05
CA TYR A 186 37.31 -7.93 -6.28
C TYR A 186 36.91 -7.08 -7.51
N ASP A 187 35.77 -6.39 -7.48
CA ASP A 187 35.33 -5.55 -8.61
C ASP A 187 36.12 -4.22 -8.68
N GLU A 188 36.77 -3.81 -7.56
CA GLU A 188 37.65 -2.64 -7.52
C GLU A 188 39.00 -2.89 -8.21
N PHE A 189 39.44 -4.15 -8.31
CA PHE A 189 40.75 -4.49 -8.91
C PHE A 189 40.71 -4.71 -10.42
N MET A 190 39.52 -4.78 -11.04
CA MET A 190 39.38 -5.07 -12.47
C MET A 190 39.17 -3.82 -13.33
N THR A 191 39.24 -2.60 -12.78
CA THR A 191 39.04 -1.35 -13.52
C THR A 191 40.33 -0.61 -13.88
N ASP A 192 41.50 -1.11 -13.53
CA ASP A 192 42.79 -0.43 -13.75
C ASP A 192 43.67 -1.05 -14.85
N GLU A 193 43.09 -1.79 -15.84
CA GLU A 193 43.81 -2.17 -17.06
C GLU A 193 43.02 -1.80 -18.32
N ASN A 194 43.15 -0.52 -18.74
CA ASN A 194 43.15 -0.10 -20.16
C ASN A 194 43.63 1.35 -20.26
#